data_a0d179b313aaebdc289f98ce179deb45
#
_entry.id   a0d179b313aaebdc289f98ce179deb45
#
_cell.length_a   1.000
_cell.length_b   1.000
_cell.length_c   1.000
_cell.angle_alpha   90.00
_cell.angle_beta   90.00
_cell.angle_gamma   90.00
#
_symmetry.space_group_name_H-M   'P 1'
#
loop_
_entity.id
_entity.type
_entity.pdbx_description
1 polymer ?
#
loop_
_entity_poly.entity_id
_entity_poly.type
_entity_poly.pdbx_seq_one_letter_code
_entity_poly.pdbx_strand_id
1 'polypeptide(L)'
;MAFLRSAVGSLATAALLALASGGAQAGLFDDEEARKAILDLRARIQASDDSAQAKLADQAKAQAALAEQVGALRRSVLELNAQLETQRADNARLRGSLEQLARDVSDLQRLLKDVSKGVDDRLRALEPQKISLDGKDFLAEPEERRSHDAAMAALRGGDFDKAANALAAFLQRYPFSGYADAARFWLGNALYGQKNYKEAIGMFRSMVMAAPNHPRTPEALLAVANCQIEMKDNRAARKTLDDLIKAYPASEAAAAGKERLGSLKG
;
A
#
# COMPACT_ATOMS: atom_id res chain seq x y z
N MET A 1 -63.24 -22.50 8.25
CA MET A 1 -64.43 -21.85 7.69
C MET A 1 -65.34 -22.91 7.12
N ALA A 2 -66.25 -23.39 7.99
CA ALA A 2 -67.37 -24.22 7.64
C ALA A 2 -68.54 -23.26 7.40
N PHE A 3 -69.16 -23.30 6.23
CA PHE A 3 -70.46 -22.80 5.88
C PHE A 3 -70.52 -22.71 4.36
N LEU A 4 -70.98 -23.74 3.70
CA LEU A 4 -71.72 -23.76 2.44
C LEU A 4 -71.85 -25.19 1.94
N ARG A 5 -72.49 -26.02 2.80
CA ARG A 5 -72.97 -27.35 2.40
C ARG A 5 -74.37 -27.50 2.96
N SER A 6 -75.38 -26.94 2.28
CA SER A 6 -76.78 -27.36 2.43
C SER A 6 -77.70 -26.43 1.62
N ALA A 7 -77.86 -26.60 0.34
CA ALA A 7 -78.97 -26.01 -0.42
C ALA A 7 -79.10 -26.59 -1.84
N VAL A 8 -78.95 -27.90 -2.07
CA VAL A 8 -79.33 -28.50 -3.37
C VAL A 8 -80.09 -29.88 -3.19
N GLY A 9 -80.71 -30.09 -2.06
CA GLY A 9 -81.35 -31.38 -1.71
C GLY A 9 -82.87 -31.37 -1.61
N SER A 10 -83.61 -30.38 -2.20
CA SER A 10 -85.04 -30.28 -1.86
C SER A 10 -85.95 -29.83 -3.02
N LEU A 11 -85.70 -30.19 -4.26
CA LEU A 11 -86.55 -29.81 -5.38
C LEU A 11 -86.87 -30.97 -6.41
N ALA A 12 -86.66 -32.22 -6.05
CA ALA A 12 -86.87 -33.34 -6.95
C ALA A 12 -87.98 -34.31 -6.52
N THR A 13 -88.78 -33.97 -5.46
CA THR A 13 -89.83 -34.93 -4.97
C THR A 13 -91.26 -34.44 -5.05
N ALA A 14 -91.57 -33.38 -5.79
CA ALA A 14 -92.92 -32.79 -5.84
C ALA A 14 -93.61 -32.83 -7.23
N ALA A 15 -93.12 -33.63 -8.18
CA ALA A 15 -93.74 -33.73 -9.55
C ALA A 15 -94.26 -35.12 -9.97
N LEU A 16 -94.57 -36.04 -9.04
CA LEU A 16 -94.92 -37.44 -9.39
C LEU A 16 -96.25 -37.90 -8.82
N LEU A 17 -97.21 -37.00 -8.52
CA LEU A 17 -98.54 -37.46 -7.97
C LEU A 17 -99.76 -36.70 -8.52
N ALA A 18 -99.83 -36.42 -9.80
CA ALA A 18 -101.05 -35.88 -10.41
C ALA A 18 -101.21 -36.35 -11.85
N LEU A 19 -101.50 -37.65 -12.11
CA LEU A 19 -102.05 -38.15 -13.37
C LEU A 19 -102.51 -39.58 -13.20
N ALA A 20 -103.58 -39.76 -12.38
CA ALA A 20 -104.31 -41.01 -12.35
C ALA A 20 -105.77 -40.70 -12.31
N SER A 21 -106.38 -40.32 -13.48
CA SER A 21 -107.80 -40.55 -13.78
C SER A 21 -108.06 -40.14 -15.23
N GLY A 22 -108.09 -41.07 -16.14
CA GLY A 22 -108.55 -40.87 -17.53
C GLY A 22 -108.66 -42.22 -18.20
N GLY A 23 -109.89 -42.64 -18.39
CA GLY A 23 -110.41 -43.93 -18.86
C GLY A 23 -109.69 -44.57 -20.05
N ALA A 24 -109.59 -45.88 -19.97
CA ALA A 24 -109.15 -46.76 -21.04
C ALA A 24 -110.19 -46.81 -22.15
N GLN A 25 -109.78 -46.40 -23.36
CA GLN A 25 -110.38 -46.96 -24.60
C GLN A 25 -109.24 -47.55 -25.42
N ALA A 26 -109.19 -48.87 -25.44
CA ALA A 26 -108.30 -49.68 -26.24
C ALA A 26 -108.74 -49.63 -27.69
N GLY A 27 -108.10 -48.89 -28.54
CA GLY A 27 -108.14 -48.96 -29.99
C GLY A 27 -107.03 -49.90 -30.46
N LEU A 28 -107.36 -51.05 -31.05
CA LEU A 28 -106.50 -52.14 -31.51
C LEU A 28 -105.52 -51.77 -32.65
N PHE A 29 -105.37 -50.47 -33.01
CA PHE A 29 -104.42 -49.95 -34.05
C PHE A 29 -103.33 -49.00 -33.51
N ASP A 30 -103.32 -48.76 -32.25
CA ASP A 30 -102.34 -47.77 -31.60
C ASP A 30 -101.12 -48.45 -31.05
N ASP A 31 -101.04 -49.79 -31.07
CA ASP A 31 -99.97 -50.54 -30.44
C ASP A 31 -98.69 -50.58 -31.27
N GLU A 32 -98.73 -50.39 -32.58
CA GLU A 32 -97.55 -50.36 -33.45
C GLU A 32 -96.87 -49.00 -33.43
N GLU A 33 -97.64 -47.88 -33.43
CA GLU A 33 -97.03 -46.53 -33.28
C GLU A 33 -96.44 -46.34 -31.90
N ALA A 34 -97.13 -46.79 -30.85
CA ALA A 34 -96.57 -46.75 -29.48
C ALA A 34 -95.30 -47.62 -29.37
N ARG A 35 -95.25 -48.80 -29.97
CA ARG A 35 -94.00 -49.59 -30.01
C ARG A 35 -92.87 -48.92 -30.78
N LYS A 36 -93.21 -48.32 -31.92
CA LYS A 36 -92.20 -47.55 -32.71
C LYS A 36 -91.70 -46.34 -31.96
N ALA A 37 -92.55 -45.58 -31.28
CA ALA A 37 -92.17 -44.50 -30.40
C ALA A 37 -91.29 -44.92 -29.22
N ILE A 38 -91.65 -46.10 -28.60
CA ILE A 38 -90.83 -46.69 -27.51
C ILE A 38 -89.42 -47.11 -28.02
N LEU A 39 -89.35 -47.68 -29.21
CA LEU A 39 -88.05 -48.06 -29.82
C LEU A 39 -87.21 -46.84 -30.19
N ASP A 40 -87.82 -45.78 -30.76
CA ASP A 40 -87.19 -44.53 -31.05
C ASP A 40 -86.70 -43.84 -29.76
N LEU A 41 -87.53 -43.79 -28.71
CA LEU A 41 -87.15 -43.25 -27.41
C LEU A 41 -85.97 -44.02 -26.76
N ARG A 42 -86.03 -45.39 -26.87
CA ARG A 42 -84.89 -46.22 -26.38
C ARG A 42 -83.63 -45.96 -27.18
N ALA A 43 -83.72 -45.86 -28.54
CA ALA A 43 -82.58 -45.49 -29.34
C ALA A 43 -81.97 -44.12 -29.00
N ARG A 44 -82.85 -43.11 -28.75
CA ARG A 44 -82.40 -41.75 -28.29
C ARG A 44 -81.82 -41.80 -26.91
N ILE A 45 -82.39 -42.54 -25.98
CA ILE A 45 -81.81 -42.73 -24.62
C ILE A 45 -80.42 -43.38 -24.74
N GLN A 46 -80.32 -44.44 -25.51
CA GLN A 46 -79.02 -45.13 -25.72
C GLN A 46 -77.97 -44.20 -26.35
N ALA A 47 -78.34 -43.46 -27.39
CA ALA A 47 -77.46 -42.49 -28.03
C ALA A 47 -77.06 -41.36 -27.09
N SER A 48 -77.99 -40.94 -26.22
CA SER A 48 -77.68 -39.94 -25.18
C SER A 48 -76.76 -40.52 -24.13
N ASP A 49 -76.99 -41.73 -23.69
CA ASP A 49 -76.09 -42.40 -22.70
C ASP A 49 -74.70 -42.63 -23.29
N ASP A 50 -74.60 -43.12 -24.55
CA ASP A 50 -73.31 -43.30 -25.22
C ASP A 50 -72.58 -41.98 -25.39
N SER A 51 -73.30 -40.86 -25.74
CA SER A 51 -72.76 -39.54 -25.82
C SER A 51 -72.30 -39.02 -24.45
N ALA A 52 -73.10 -39.24 -23.39
CA ALA A 52 -72.75 -38.86 -22.03
C ALA A 52 -71.49 -39.63 -21.53
N GLN A 53 -71.42 -40.95 -21.79
CA GLN A 53 -70.27 -41.74 -21.46
C GLN A 53 -69.00 -41.32 -22.22
N ALA A 54 -69.13 -40.99 -23.53
CA ALA A 54 -68.02 -40.51 -24.31
C ALA A 54 -67.46 -39.13 -23.72
N LYS A 55 -68.42 -38.24 -23.40
CA LYS A 55 -68.07 -36.96 -22.78
C LYS A 55 -67.39 -37.15 -21.41
N LEU A 56 -67.88 -38.07 -20.59
CA LEU A 56 -67.27 -38.35 -19.28
C LEU A 56 -65.89 -38.95 -19.46
N ALA A 57 -65.66 -39.80 -20.42
CA ALA A 57 -64.36 -40.38 -20.74
C ALA A 57 -63.35 -39.31 -21.22
N ASP A 58 -63.82 -38.41 -22.10
CA ASP A 58 -62.99 -37.30 -22.56
C ASP A 58 -62.64 -36.29 -21.42
N GLN A 59 -63.62 -36.06 -20.57
CA GLN A 59 -63.42 -35.21 -19.38
C GLN A 59 -62.45 -35.88 -18.39
N ALA A 60 -62.53 -37.18 -18.19
CA ALA A 60 -61.58 -37.92 -17.35
C ALA A 60 -60.19 -37.90 -17.94
N LYS A 61 -60.00 -38.02 -19.26
CA LYS A 61 -58.68 -37.83 -19.93
C LYS A 61 -58.13 -36.43 -19.78
N ALA A 62 -58.99 -35.43 -19.99
CA ALA A 62 -58.58 -34.02 -19.81
C ALA A 62 -58.15 -33.73 -18.36
N GLN A 63 -58.90 -34.29 -17.39
CA GLN A 63 -58.51 -34.13 -15.97
C GLN A 63 -57.19 -34.84 -15.65
N ALA A 64 -56.91 -36.00 -16.18
CA ALA A 64 -55.70 -36.76 -16.03
C ALA A 64 -54.50 -35.95 -16.62
N ALA A 65 -54.65 -35.39 -17.84
CA ALA A 65 -53.64 -34.55 -18.47
C ALA A 65 -53.35 -33.26 -17.67
N LEU A 66 -54.40 -32.61 -17.16
CA LEU A 66 -54.25 -31.45 -16.26
C LEU A 66 -53.51 -31.82 -14.95
N ALA A 67 -53.83 -32.95 -14.35
CA ALA A 67 -53.17 -33.42 -13.14
C ALA A 67 -51.67 -33.68 -13.39
N GLU A 68 -51.32 -34.25 -14.55
CA GLU A 68 -49.92 -34.46 -14.96
C GLU A 68 -49.20 -33.14 -15.17
N GLN A 69 -49.81 -32.16 -15.87
CA GLN A 69 -49.24 -30.81 -16.06
C GLN A 69 -49.02 -30.10 -14.73
N VAL A 70 -49.99 -30.15 -13.81
CA VAL A 70 -49.84 -29.59 -12.47
C VAL A 70 -48.70 -30.25 -11.71
N GLY A 71 -48.57 -31.58 -11.84
CA GLY A 71 -47.47 -32.34 -11.27
C GLY A 71 -46.12 -31.93 -11.84
N ALA A 72 -46.01 -31.72 -13.15
CA ALA A 72 -44.79 -31.22 -13.81
C ALA A 72 -44.44 -29.78 -13.39
N LEU A 73 -45.41 -28.89 -13.36
CA LEU A 73 -45.24 -27.51 -12.89
C LEU A 73 -44.74 -27.45 -11.42
N ARG A 74 -45.35 -28.30 -10.55
CA ARG A 74 -44.88 -28.37 -9.14
C ARG A 74 -43.42 -28.80 -9.05
N ARG A 75 -43.00 -29.82 -9.82
CA ARG A 75 -41.58 -30.22 -9.86
C ARG A 75 -40.68 -29.11 -10.35
N SER A 76 -41.05 -28.41 -11.42
CA SER A 76 -40.28 -27.27 -11.95
C SER A 76 -40.16 -26.13 -10.94
N VAL A 77 -41.22 -25.81 -10.19
CA VAL A 77 -41.17 -24.80 -9.12
C VAL A 77 -40.23 -25.20 -8.01
N LEU A 78 -40.24 -26.48 -7.60
CA LEU A 78 -39.30 -26.97 -6.58
C LEU A 78 -37.85 -26.90 -7.05
N GLU A 79 -37.59 -27.23 -8.31
CA GLU A 79 -36.26 -27.15 -8.91
C GLU A 79 -35.76 -25.70 -9.02
N LEU A 80 -36.63 -24.78 -9.47
CA LEU A 80 -36.31 -23.35 -9.51
C LEU A 80 -36.00 -22.77 -8.11
N ASN A 81 -36.77 -23.20 -7.10
CA ASN A 81 -36.49 -22.80 -5.72
C ASN A 81 -35.13 -23.30 -5.25
N ALA A 82 -34.78 -24.56 -5.55
CA ALA A 82 -33.45 -25.07 -5.22
C ALA A 82 -32.32 -24.33 -5.93
N GLN A 83 -32.53 -23.98 -7.21
CA GLN A 83 -31.57 -23.14 -7.97
C GLN A 83 -31.42 -21.75 -7.37
N LEU A 84 -32.53 -21.12 -6.95
CA LEU A 84 -32.51 -19.81 -6.28
C LEU A 84 -31.73 -19.85 -4.96
N GLU A 85 -31.91 -20.88 -4.15
CA GLU A 85 -31.15 -21.04 -2.90
C GLU A 85 -29.65 -21.24 -3.18
N THR A 86 -29.30 -22.04 -4.18
CA THR A 86 -27.92 -22.23 -4.61
C THR A 86 -27.32 -20.88 -5.07
N GLN A 87 -28.05 -20.14 -5.90
CA GLN A 87 -27.58 -18.83 -6.40
C GLN A 87 -27.44 -17.79 -5.27
N ARG A 88 -28.34 -17.82 -4.28
CA ARG A 88 -28.21 -16.97 -3.08
C ARG A 88 -26.96 -17.31 -2.27
N ALA A 89 -26.68 -18.59 -2.09
CA ALA A 89 -25.48 -19.05 -1.40
C ALA A 89 -24.20 -18.62 -2.15
N ASP A 90 -24.16 -18.76 -3.47
CA ASP A 90 -23.05 -18.35 -4.31
C ASP A 90 -22.84 -16.81 -4.27
N ASN A 91 -23.93 -16.05 -4.33
CA ASN A 91 -23.87 -14.59 -4.18
C ASN A 91 -23.32 -14.17 -2.80
N ALA A 92 -23.74 -14.85 -1.73
CA ALA A 92 -23.22 -14.58 -0.39
C ALA A 92 -21.73 -14.90 -0.30
N ARG A 93 -21.28 -16.01 -0.91
CA ARG A 93 -19.87 -16.41 -1.00
C ARG A 93 -19.04 -15.39 -1.78
N LEU A 94 -19.55 -14.93 -2.95
CA LEU A 94 -18.89 -13.91 -3.76
C LEU A 94 -18.76 -12.58 -3.02
N ARG A 95 -19.79 -12.15 -2.29
CA ARG A 95 -19.72 -10.94 -1.46
C ARG A 95 -18.65 -11.07 -0.37
N GLY A 96 -18.60 -12.21 0.32
CA GLY A 96 -17.55 -12.49 1.30
C GLY A 96 -16.14 -12.43 0.71
N SER A 97 -15.96 -12.99 -0.50
CA SER A 97 -14.68 -12.93 -1.22
C SER A 97 -14.30 -11.50 -1.64
N LEU A 98 -15.26 -10.70 -2.09
CA LEU A 98 -15.04 -9.30 -2.43
C LEU A 98 -14.63 -8.46 -1.21
N GLU A 99 -15.28 -8.68 -0.06
CA GLU A 99 -14.91 -8.01 1.18
C GLU A 99 -13.50 -8.40 1.66
N GLN A 100 -13.15 -9.69 1.52
CA GLN A 100 -11.79 -10.14 1.84
C GLN A 100 -10.77 -9.49 0.90
N LEU A 101 -11.02 -9.50 -0.41
CA LEU A 101 -10.15 -8.87 -1.40
C LEU A 101 -9.98 -7.37 -1.14
N ALA A 102 -11.06 -6.68 -0.76
CA ALA A 102 -10.99 -5.25 -0.40
C ALA A 102 -10.08 -5.02 0.82
N ARG A 103 -10.15 -5.89 1.84
CA ARG A 103 -9.23 -5.85 2.99
C ARG A 103 -7.78 -6.09 2.55
N ASP A 104 -7.55 -7.15 1.77
CA ASP A 104 -6.21 -7.51 1.31
C ASP A 104 -5.58 -6.39 0.47
N VAL A 105 -6.35 -5.74 -0.41
CA VAL A 105 -5.92 -4.57 -1.19
C VAL A 105 -5.56 -3.39 -0.27
N SER A 106 -6.37 -3.11 0.76
CA SER A 106 -6.08 -2.05 1.72
C SER A 106 -4.80 -2.33 2.50
N ASP A 107 -4.58 -3.57 2.93
CA ASP A 107 -3.38 -3.97 3.66
C ASP A 107 -2.12 -3.90 2.78
N LEU A 108 -2.23 -4.34 1.50
CA LEU A 108 -1.15 -4.19 0.53
C LEU A 108 -0.81 -2.72 0.25
N GLN A 109 -1.81 -1.84 0.13
CA GLN A 109 -1.58 -0.41 -0.05
C GLN A 109 -0.84 0.20 1.14
N ARG A 110 -1.20 -0.20 2.37
CA ARG A 110 -0.50 0.24 3.59
C ARG A 110 0.94 -0.24 3.60
N LEU A 111 1.15 -1.53 3.34
CA LEU A 111 2.50 -2.12 3.26
C LEU A 111 3.37 -1.43 2.21
N LEU A 112 2.82 -1.15 1.04
CA LEU A 112 3.52 -0.47 -0.05
C LEU A 112 3.94 0.95 0.34
N LYS A 113 3.06 1.67 1.05
CA LYS A 113 3.36 3.00 1.60
C LYS A 113 4.46 2.95 2.65
N ASP A 114 4.43 1.96 3.54
CA ASP A 114 5.44 1.80 4.59
C ASP A 114 6.81 1.41 3.99
N VAL A 115 6.83 0.51 3.00
CA VAL A 115 8.05 0.15 2.26
C VAL A 115 8.60 1.36 1.51
N SER A 116 7.76 2.11 0.78
CA SER A 116 8.18 3.32 0.07
C SER A 116 8.81 4.33 1.03
N LYS A 117 8.14 4.61 2.16
CA LYS A 117 8.67 5.51 3.18
C LYS A 117 9.99 5.00 3.74
N GLY A 118 10.09 3.71 4.04
CA GLY A 118 11.34 3.10 4.53
C GLY A 118 12.49 3.19 3.52
N VAL A 119 12.21 3.07 2.22
CA VAL A 119 13.19 3.28 1.14
C VAL A 119 13.60 4.75 1.06
N ASP A 120 12.63 5.68 1.07
CA ASP A 120 12.91 7.13 1.03
C ASP A 120 13.76 7.57 2.23
N ASP A 121 13.47 7.09 3.43
CA ASP A 121 14.23 7.41 4.64
C ASP A 121 15.68 6.89 4.54
N ARG A 122 15.89 5.69 3.96
CA ARG A 122 17.22 5.14 3.71
C ARG A 122 17.97 5.91 2.62
N LEU A 123 17.28 6.31 1.55
CA LEU A 123 17.87 7.12 0.48
C LEU A 123 18.30 8.49 1.01
N ARG A 124 17.45 9.17 1.78
CA ARG A 124 17.80 10.44 2.43
C ARG A 124 19.02 10.34 3.34
N ALA A 125 19.18 9.21 4.02
CA ALA A 125 20.36 8.98 4.85
C ALA A 125 21.66 8.81 4.04
N LEU A 126 21.58 8.55 2.75
CA LEU A 126 22.70 8.40 1.81
C LEU A 126 22.89 9.65 0.94
N GLU A 127 21.93 10.57 0.91
CA GLU A 127 22.02 11.78 0.11
C GLU A 127 23.12 12.71 0.65
N PRO A 128 23.91 13.35 -0.25
CA PRO A 128 24.87 14.38 0.13
C PRO A 128 24.19 15.53 0.89
N GLN A 129 24.78 15.93 2.00
CA GLN A 129 24.26 17.00 2.85
C GLN A 129 25.00 18.31 2.59
N LYS A 130 24.26 19.42 2.61
CA LYS A 130 24.86 20.73 2.53
C LYS A 130 25.57 21.06 3.85
N ILE A 131 26.87 21.33 3.77
CA ILE A 131 27.73 21.66 4.88
C ILE A 131 28.26 23.09 4.67
N SER A 132 28.31 23.85 5.75
CA SER A 132 29.01 25.15 5.80
C SER A 132 30.15 25.03 6.79
N LEU A 133 31.38 25.18 6.31
CA LEU A 133 32.58 25.10 7.13
C LEU A 133 33.57 26.20 6.71
N ASP A 134 34.08 26.95 7.69
CA ASP A 134 35.08 28.04 7.50
C ASP A 134 34.67 28.99 6.35
N GLY A 135 33.37 29.32 6.25
CA GLY A 135 32.82 30.26 5.24
C GLY A 135 32.63 29.67 3.84
N LYS A 136 32.81 28.36 3.66
CA LYS A 136 32.61 27.65 2.39
C LYS A 136 31.42 26.70 2.50
N ASP A 137 30.47 26.80 1.54
CA ASP A 137 29.38 25.88 1.40
C ASP A 137 29.75 24.78 0.39
N PHE A 138 29.50 23.54 0.76
CA PHE A 138 29.72 22.38 -0.12
C PHE A 138 28.78 21.25 0.22
N LEU A 139 28.68 20.27 -0.69
CA LEU A 139 27.95 19.02 -0.46
C LEU A 139 28.95 17.95 0.01
N ALA A 140 28.60 17.24 1.07
CA ALA A 140 29.39 16.14 1.58
C ALA A 140 28.53 14.87 1.70
N GLU A 141 29.08 13.74 1.30
CA GLU A 141 28.44 12.44 1.52
C GLU A 141 28.39 12.12 3.02
N PRO A 142 27.35 11.41 3.49
CA PRO A 142 27.22 11.09 4.91
C PRO A 142 28.44 10.36 5.50
N GLU A 143 29.07 9.48 4.71
CA GLU A 143 30.26 8.75 5.14
C GLU A 143 31.49 9.66 5.24
N GLU A 144 31.64 10.60 4.31
CA GLU A 144 32.67 11.63 4.32
C GLU A 144 32.56 12.48 5.58
N ARG A 145 31.35 12.95 5.89
CA ARG A 145 31.06 13.69 7.11
C ARG A 145 31.38 12.89 8.37
N ARG A 146 30.91 11.63 8.45
CA ARG A 146 31.18 10.77 9.62
C ARG A 146 32.68 10.55 9.84
N SER A 147 33.42 10.33 8.75
CA SER A 147 34.87 10.13 8.79
C SER A 147 35.58 11.38 9.32
N HIS A 148 35.21 12.58 8.82
CA HIS A 148 35.73 13.84 9.31
C HIS A 148 35.39 14.06 10.79
N ASP A 149 34.10 13.88 11.17
CA ASP A 149 33.63 14.11 12.53
C ASP A 149 34.30 13.16 13.55
N ALA A 150 34.54 11.94 13.17
CA ALA A 150 35.26 10.94 13.99
C ALA A 150 36.73 11.38 14.22
N ALA A 151 37.39 11.86 13.18
CA ALA A 151 38.74 12.38 13.28
C ALA A 151 38.82 13.63 14.19
N MET A 152 37.86 14.53 14.04
CA MET A 152 37.74 15.71 14.89
C MET A 152 37.41 15.40 16.35
N ALA A 153 36.64 14.33 16.59
CA ALA A 153 36.34 13.84 17.95
C ALA A 153 37.61 13.32 18.62
N ALA A 154 38.45 12.54 17.92
CA ALA A 154 39.74 12.08 18.41
C ALA A 154 40.68 13.28 18.77
N LEU A 155 40.74 14.29 17.89
CA LEU A 155 41.54 15.48 18.11
C LEU A 155 41.10 16.25 19.37
N ARG A 156 39.79 16.49 19.53
CA ARG A 156 39.24 17.15 20.73
C ARG A 156 39.46 16.36 22.01
N GLY A 157 39.51 15.01 21.88
CA GLY A 157 39.83 14.12 22.99
C GLY A 157 41.29 14.06 23.35
N GLY A 158 42.19 14.79 22.62
CA GLY A 158 43.64 14.78 22.86
C GLY A 158 44.36 13.52 22.36
N ASP A 159 43.64 12.62 21.65
CA ASP A 159 44.23 11.42 21.03
C ASP A 159 44.84 11.82 19.67
N PHE A 160 46.04 12.46 19.75
CA PHE A 160 46.70 12.99 18.55
C PHE A 160 47.11 11.90 17.57
N ASP A 161 47.41 10.69 18.05
CA ASP A 161 47.80 9.58 17.20
C ASP A 161 46.62 9.08 16.35
N LYS A 162 45.49 8.89 17.01
CA LYS A 162 44.27 8.48 16.33
C LYS A 162 43.76 9.61 15.40
N ALA A 163 43.80 10.83 15.82
CA ALA A 163 43.40 11.98 15.02
C ALA A 163 44.25 12.12 13.75
N ALA A 164 45.56 12.05 13.87
CA ALA A 164 46.48 12.15 12.73
C ALA A 164 46.25 11.03 11.73
N ASN A 165 46.15 9.78 12.19
CA ASN A 165 45.87 8.65 11.34
C ASN A 165 44.51 8.76 10.62
N ALA A 166 43.47 9.19 11.35
CA ALA A 166 42.12 9.36 10.80
C ALA A 166 42.06 10.48 9.76
N LEU A 167 42.69 11.64 10.03
CA LEU A 167 42.76 12.78 9.11
C LEU A 167 43.59 12.45 7.86
N ALA A 168 44.69 11.73 8.01
CA ALA A 168 45.52 11.31 6.90
C ALA A 168 44.71 10.34 5.98
N ALA A 169 44.05 9.35 6.57
CA ALA A 169 43.18 8.45 5.84
C ALA A 169 42.02 9.18 5.15
N PHE A 170 41.43 10.19 5.81
CA PHE A 170 40.39 11.03 5.24
C PHE A 170 40.89 11.74 3.99
N LEU A 171 42.04 12.41 4.06
CA LEU A 171 42.63 13.17 2.96
C LEU A 171 43.00 12.25 1.77
N GLN A 172 43.41 11.01 2.06
CA GLN A 172 43.70 10.02 1.04
C GLN A 172 42.42 9.56 0.31
N ARG A 173 41.34 9.35 1.07
CA ARG A 173 40.07 8.86 0.52
C ARG A 173 39.26 9.96 -0.17
N TYR A 174 39.32 11.20 0.35
CA TYR A 174 38.54 12.34 -0.10
C TYR A 174 39.41 13.56 -0.43
N PRO A 175 40.34 13.45 -1.39
CA PRO A 175 41.33 14.53 -1.64
C PRO A 175 40.71 15.84 -2.14
N PHE A 176 39.52 15.78 -2.74
CA PHE A 176 38.79 16.95 -3.26
C PHE A 176 37.58 17.34 -2.43
N SER A 177 37.47 16.82 -1.24
CA SER A 177 36.40 17.15 -0.30
C SER A 177 36.42 18.65 0.06
N GLY A 178 35.22 19.17 0.32
CA GLY A 178 35.11 20.50 0.92
C GLY A 178 35.76 20.61 2.29
N TYR A 179 35.98 19.52 2.99
CA TYR A 179 36.70 19.41 4.25
C TYR A 179 38.23 19.39 4.08
N ALA A 180 38.76 19.18 2.87
CA ALA A 180 40.19 18.87 2.70
C ALA A 180 41.13 19.96 3.24
N ASP A 181 40.79 21.22 3.09
CA ASP A 181 41.63 22.32 3.58
C ASP A 181 41.63 22.35 5.12
N ALA A 182 40.45 22.24 5.73
CA ALA A 182 40.34 22.13 7.19
C ALA A 182 41.01 20.86 7.72
N ALA A 183 40.88 19.73 7.01
CA ALA A 183 41.51 18.46 7.39
C ALA A 183 43.05 18.53 7.38
N ARG A 184 43.66 19.22 6.38
CA ARG A 184 45.09 19.49 6.36
C ARG A 184 45.54 20.33 7.55
N PHE A 185 44.79 21.38 7.91
CA PHE A 185 45.05 22.19 9.08
C PHE A 185 45.01 21.38 10.37
N TRP A 186 43.97 20.61 10.57
CA TRP A 186 43.80 19.80 11.77
C TRP A 186 44.79 18.63 11.85
N LEU A 187 45.16 18.02 10.70
CA LEU A 187 46.23 17.04 10.64
C LEU A 187 47.57 17.68 11.09
N GLY A 188 47.86 18.92 10.62
CA GLY A 188 49.02 19.66 11.09
C GLY A 188 49.03 19.88 12.61
N ASN A 189 47.86 20.18 13.19
CA ASN A 189 47.72 20.34 14.64
C ASN A 189 47.88 18.98 15.40
N ALA A 190 47.36 17.90 14.89
CA ALA A 190 47.53 16.56 15.46
C ALA A 190 49.02 16.17 15.48
N LEU A 191 49.71 16.38 14.35
CA LEU A 191 51.16 16.11 14.22
C LEU A 191 51.98 17.00 15.13
N TYR A 192 51.58 18.29 15.33
CA TYR A 192 52.20 19.16 16.31
C TYR A 192 52.05 18.62 17.73
N GLY A 193 50.85 18.14 18.10
CA GLY A 193 50.58 17.49 19.38
C GLY A 193 51.46 16.24 19.63
N GLN A 194 51.74 15.47 18.57
CA GLN A 194 52.69 14.35 18.58
C GLN A 194 54.18 14.79 18.64
N LYS A 195 54.46 16.09 18.59
CA LYS A 195 55.80 16.64 18.43
C LYS A 195 56.50 16.31 17.12
N ASN A 196 55.70 15.89 16.13
CA ASN A 196 56.18 15.59 14.79
C ASN A 196 56.17 16.85 13.93
N TYR A 197 57.02 17.81 14.33
CA TYR A 197 57.01 19.21 13.84
C TYR A 197 57.33 19.31 12.34
N LYS A 198 58.20 18.43 11.82
CA LYS A 198 58.60 18.47 10.42
C LYS A 198 57.42 18.14 9.48
N GLU A 199 56.66 17.10 9.83
CA GLU A 199 55.47 16.67 9.07
C GLU A 199 54.32 17.67 9.26
N ALA A 200 54.14 18.22 10.48
CA ALA A 200 53.16 19.26 10.75
C ALA A 200 53.39 20.49 9.84
N ILE A 201 54.64 20.94 9.68
CA ILE A 201 54.98 22.00 8.73
C ILE A 201 54.57 21.66 7.32
N GLY A 202 54.78 20.43 6.90
CA GLY A 202 54.36 19.93 5.58
C GLY A 202 52.85 20.10 5.35
N MET A 203 52.04 19.67 6.33
CA MET A 203 50.57 19.75 6.25
C MET A 203 50.07 21.21 6.27
N PHE A 204 50.56 22.06 7.16
CA PHE A 204 50.20 23.48 7.19
C PHE A 204 50.57 24.21 5.90
N ARG A 205 51.75 23.97 5.36
CA ARG A 205 52.17 24.56 4.07
C ARG A 205 51.34 24.05 2.91
N SER A 206 50.98 22.78 2.90
CA SER A 206 50.09 22.19 1.89
C SER A 206 48.73 22.89 1.88
N MET A 207 48.17 23.16 3.07
CA MET A 207 46.94 23.92 3.19
C MET A 207 47.09 25.37 2.69
N VAL A 208 48.14 26.07 3.11
CA VAL A 208 48.41 27.47 2.69
C VAL A 208 48.54 27.59 1.18
N MET A 209 49.18 26.60 0.52
CA MET A 209 49.34 26.55 -0.93
C MET A 209 48.02 26.24 -1.65
N ALA A 210 47.22 25.33 -1.11
CA ALA A 210 45.97 24.92 -1.73
C ALA A 210 44.87 25.97 -1.56
N ALA A 211 44.84 26.71 -0.45
CA ALA A 211 43.81 27.67 -0.10
C ALA A 211 44.35 28.93 0.56
N PRO A 212 45.08 29.81 -0.19
CA PRO A 212 45.70 31.00 0.38
C PRO A 212 44.69 31.99 0.98
N ASN A 213 43.45 31.99 0.53
CA ASN A 213 42.38 32.86 1.02
C ASN A 213 41.51 32.24 2.10
N HIS A 214 41.86 31.05 2.56
CA HIS A 214 41.08 30.38 3.60
C HIS A 214 41.21 31.11 4.94
N PRO A 215 40.12 31.23 5.74
CA PRO A 215 40.15 31.97 7.01
C PRO A 215 41.25 31.51 8.00
N ARG A 216 41.61 30.22 7.95
CA ARG A 216 42.64 29.61 8.81
C ARG A 216 44.05 29.65 8.22
N THR A 217 44.24 30.24 7.04
CA THR A 217 45.59 30.31 6.44
C THR A 217 46.57 31.13 7.28
N PRO A 218 46.18 32.27 7.89
CA PRO A 218 47.06 32.99 8.81
C PRO A 218 47.43 32.14 10.05
N GLU A 219 46.47 31.38 10.60
CA GLU A 219 46.73 30.49 11.74
C GLU A 219 47.69 29.34 11.35
N ALA A 220 47.53 28.79 10.14
CA ALA A 220 48.44 27.75 9.66
C ALA A 220 49.85 28.24 9.50
N LEU A 221 50.08 29.50 9.02
CA LEU A 221 51.41 30.10 8.95
C LEU A 221 52.02 30.35 10.35
N LEU A 222 51.20 30.77 11.31
CA LEU A 222 51.64 30.91 12.70
C LEU A 222 52.04 29.56 13.29
N ALA A 223 51.26 28.50 12.99
CA ALA A 223 51.57 27.15 13.42
C ALA A 223 52.88 26.62 12.78
N VAL A 224 53.15 26.94 11.51
CA VAL A 224 54.46 26.63 10.89
C VAL A 224 55.60 27.30 11.67
N ALA A 225 55.47 28.59 12.01
CA ALA A 225 56.47 29.27 12.78
C ALA A 225 56.65 28.65 14.18
N ASN A 226 55.57 28.26 14.85
CA ASN A 226 55.63 27.57 16.14
C ASN A 226 56.38 26.24 16.02
N CYS A 227 56.10 25.42 15.00
CA CYS A 227 56.85 24.20 14.75
C CYS A 227 58.37 24.47 14.57
N GLN A 228 58.73 25.54 13.83
CA GLN A 228 60.11 25.89 13.58
C GLN A 228 60.81 26.34 14.89
N ILE A 229 60.11 27.04 15.76
CA ILE A 229 60.62 27.43 17.09
C ILE A 229 60.88 26.19 17.94
N GLU A 230 59.93 25.25 17.98
CA GLU A 230 60.13 24.00 18.73
C GLU A 230 61.31 23.18 18.20
N MET A 231 61.56 23.25 16.89
CA MET A 231 62.74 22.64 16.25
C MET A 231 64.03 23.45 16.46
N LYS A 232 63.94 24.62 17.16
CA LYS A 232 65.06 25.55 17.37
C LYS A 232 65.60 26.21 16.08
N ASP A 233 64.78 26.19 15.00
CA ASP A 233 65.09 26.91 13.76
C ASP A 233 64.50 28.32 13.79
N ASN A 234 65.12 29.15 14.68
CA ASN A 234 64.66 30.54 14.88
C ASN A 234 64.80 31.40 13.60
N ARG A 235 65.75 31.05 12.70
CA ARG A 235 65.88 31.75 11.43
C ARG A 235 64.71 31.54 10.50
N ALA A 236 64.29 30.29 10.33
CA ALA A 236 63.13 29.97 9.53
C ALA A 236 61.85 30.50 10.16
N ALA A 237 61.73 30.44 11.51
CA ALA A 237 60.58 30.95 12.23
C ALA A 237 60.38 32.46 12.01
N ARG A 238 61.47 33.24 12.14
CA ARG A 238 61.44 34.69 11.86
C ARG A 238 60.96 34.99 10.45
N LYS A 239 61.51 34.29 9.45
CA LYS A 239 61.06 34.45 8.06
C LYS A 239 59.58 34.14 7.88
N THR A 240 59.10 33.06 8.45
CA THR A 240 57.67 32.67 8.35
C THR A 240 56.76 33.67 9.03
N LEU A 241 57.16 34.24 10.19
CA LEU A 241 56.42 35.28 10.89
C LEU A 241 56.39 36.59 10.11
N ASP A 242 57.50 36.99 9.50
CA ASP A 242 57.56 38.17 8.65
C ASP A 242 56.64 38.01 7.41
N ASP A 243 56.64 36.84 6.79
CA ASP A 243 55.78 36.52 5.65
C ASP A 243 54.28 36.55 6.06
N LEU A 244 53.94 36.00 7.23
CA LEU A 244 52.59 36.04 7.80
C LEU A 244 52.10 37.47 8.00
N ILE A 245 52.94 38.32 8.66
CA ILE A 245 52.59 39.73 8.99
C ILE A 245 52.38 40.55 7.72
N LYS A 246 53.21 40.30 6.68
CA LYS A 246 53.08 40.96 5.38
C LYS A 246 51.84 40.53 4.60
N ALA A 247 51.60 39.24 4.57
CA ALA A 247 50.52 38.70 3.75
C ALA A 247 49.11 38.88 4.38
N TYR A 248 49.02 38.84 5.71
CA TYR A 248 47.75 38.87 6.45
C TYR A 248 47.77 39.88 7.61
N PRO A 249 48.07 41.15 7.38
CA PRO A 249 48.38 42.14 8.43
C PRO A 249 47.24 42.39 9.43
N ALA A 250 45.99 42.16 9.01
CA ALA A 250 44.79 42.38 9.81
C ALA A 250 44.33 41.14 10.59
N SER A 251 45.03 40.00 10.48
CA SER A 251 44.66 38.76 11.17
C SER A 251 45.13 38.73 12.61
N GLU A 252 44.39 38.05 13.48
CA GLU A 252 44.82 37.79 14.87
C GLU A 252 46.14 37.03 14.92
N ALA A 253 46.32 36.09 13.97
CA ALA A 253 47.55 35.33 13.84
C ALA A 253 48.77 36.26 13.56
N ALA A 254 48.61 37.35 12.78
CA ALA A 254 49.68 38.32 12.54
C ALA A 254 50.00 39.14 13.80
N ALA A 255 49.00 39.47 14.62
CA ALA A 255 49.23 40.11 15.90
C ALA A 255 50.07 39.24 16.86
N ALA A 256 49.64 37.96 17.02
CA ALA A 256 50.39 36.94 17.77
C ALA A 256 51.80 36.71 17.18
N GLY A 257 51.90 36.75 15.84
CA GLY A 257 53.17 36.61 15.13
C GLY A 257 54.17 37.76 15.45
N LYS A 258 53.69 39.00 15.59
CA LYS A 258 54.53 40.17 16.00
C LYS A 258 55.09 39.98 17.41
N GLU A 259 54.30 39.55 18.36
CA GLU A 259 54.70 39.23 19.71
C GLU A 259 55.82 38.18 19.76
N ARG A 260 55.58 37.10 19.02
CA ARG A 260 56.54 35.98 18.87
C ARG A 260 57.84 36.42 18.25
N LEU A 261 57.76 37.25 17.21
CA LEU A 261 58.94 37.79 16.55
C LEU A 261 59.78 38.67 17.51
N GLY A 262 59.13 39.44 18.40
CA GLY A 262 59.78 40.19 19.45
C GLY A 262 60.54 39.35 20.46
N SER A 263 59.93 38.19 20.87
CA SER A 263 60.57 37.30 21.84
C SER A 263 61.72 36.46 21.23
N LEU A 264 61.77 36.27 19.90
CA LEU A 264 62.86 35.59 19.20
C LEU A 264 64.15 36.52 19.00
N LYS A 265 64.09 37.78 19.36
CA LYS A 265 65.22 38.73 19.21
C LYS A 265 66.29 38.67 20.32
N GLY A 266 66.01 37.77 21.34
CA GLY A 266 66.94 37.50 22.41
C GLY A 266 68.00 36.48 22.03
#